data_a5c81d88f3fac3359d255ad03ba990c2
#
_entry.id   a5c81d88f3fac3359d255ad03ba990c2
#
_cell.length_a   1.000
_cell.length_b   1.000
_cell.length_c   1.000
_cell.angle_alpha   90.00
_cell.angle_beta   90.00
_cell.angle_gamma   90.00
#
_symmetry.space_group_name_H-M   'P 1'
#
loop_
_entity.id
_entity.type
_entity.pdbx_description
1 polymer ?
#
loop_
_entity_poly.entity_id
_entity_poly.type
_entity_poly.pdbx_seq_one_letter_code
_entity_poly.pdbx_strand_id
1 'polypeptide(L)'
;IYSRNMIDIEGPLEYVSRIDSAKGVLNIDSATSSINKSVLLTLYDNEGNELDADLFYSKLPSVTARMEVLPMKTVPIDVESAIQGKDNIPKNYELVGYGVNGTGKVRIVGEQDVLDAIDSIGIDFIDVSGVTESIVQDAALVIPEGVRLLDDDTVSLYINIREKTDEAMFNSV
;
A
#
# COMPACT_ATOMS: atom_id res chain seq x y z
N ILE A 1 -6.49 14.48 -8.68
CA ILE A 1 -6.99 14.74 -10.05
C ILE A 1 -7.59 16.13 -10.06
N TYR A 2 -7.23 16.96 -11.03
CA TYR A 2 -7.78 18.31 -11.25
C TYR A 2 -8.52 18.35 -12.58
N SER A 3 -9.49 19.28 -12.68
CA SER A 3 -10.46 19.33 -13.77
C SER A 3 -9.94 19.93 -15.08
N ARG A 4 -8.81 20.65 -15.06
CA ARG A 4 -8.23 21.34 -16.23
C ARG A 4 -6.71 21.33 -16.17
N ASN A 5 -6.09 21.13 -17.33
CA ASN A 5 -4.64 21.22 -17.52
C ASN A 5 -4.19 22.56 -18.13
N MET A 6 -5.16 23.33 -18.64
CA MET A 6 -4.91 24.62 -19.30
C MET A 6 -5.96 25.63 -18.82
N ILE A 7 -5.52 26.86 -18.70
CA ILE A 7 -6.37 28.02 -18.38
C ILE A 7 -6.05 29.14 -19.38
N ASP A 8 -7.08 29.89 -19.72
CA ASP A 8 -6.95 31.05 -20.60
C ASP A 8 -6.93 32.31 -19.72
N ILE A 9 -5.92 33.17 -19.90
CA ILE A 9 -5.75 34.43 -19.20
C ILE A 9 -5.71 35.57 -20.20
N GLU A 10 -6.56 36.56 -20.01
CA GLU A 10 -6.59 37.77 -20.82
C GLU A 10 -6.09 38.95 -20.00
N GLY A 11 -5.24 39.78 -20.59
CA GLY A 11 -4.68 40.95 -19.96
C GLY A 11 -3.72 41.71 -20.86
N PRO A 12 -3.13 42.82 -20.38
CA PRO A 12 -2.07 43.52 -21.11
C PRO A 12 -0.88 42.62 -21.38
N LEU A 13 -0.33 42.70 -22.59
CA LEU A 13 0.79 41.85 -23.03
C LEU A 13 1.98 41.86 -22.07
N GLU A 14 2.25 43.01 -21.48
CA GLU A 14 3.33 43.18 -20.49
C GLU A 14 3.19 42.23 -19.28
N TYR A 15 1.99 41.99 -18.80
CA TYR A 15 1.71 41.11 -17.65
C TYR A 15 1.50 39.66 -18.07
N VAL A 16 0.76 39.43 -19.16
CA VAL A 16 0.51 38.08 -19.67
C VAL A 16 1.81 37.37 -20.04
N SER A 17 2.77 38.08 -20.65
CA SER A 17 4.07 37.55 -21.05
C SER A 17 4.97 37.14 -19.85
N ARG A 18 4.67 37.61 -18.66
CA ARG A 18 5.41 37.27 -17.43
C ARG A 18 4.91 36.01 -16.75
N ILE A 19 3.73 35.52 -17.12
CA ILE A 19 3.15 34.32 -16.50
C ILE A 19 3.99 33.11 -16.87
N ASP A 20 4.50 32.41 -15.86
CA ASP A 20 5.19 31.13 -15.99
C ASP A 20 4.29 29.98 -15.55
N SER A 21 3.62 30.13 -14.42
CA SER A 21 2.80 29.06 -13.85
C SER A 21 1.57 29.59 -13.10
N ALA A 22 0.56 28.69 -12.96
CA ALA A 22 -0.61 28.91 -12.13
C ALA A 22 -0.66 27.81 -11.05
N LYS A 23 -0.77 28.19 -9.79
CA LYS A 23 -0.79 27.27 -8.65
C LYS A 23 -2.03 27.44 -7.82
N GLY A 24 -2.62 26.35 -7.35
CA GLY A 24 -3.70 26.35 -6.37
C GLY A 24 -3.22 25.61 -5.11
N VAL A 25 -3.61 26.11 -3.95
CA VAL A 25 -3.31 25.46 -2.67
C VAL A 25 -4.56 24.78 -2.12
N LEU A 26 -4.49 23.48 -1.91
CA LEU A 26 -5.50 22.70 -1.21
C LEU A 26 -4.93 22.27 0.14
N ASN A 27 -5.51 22.80 1.23
CA ASN A 27 -5.19 22.33 2.57
C ASN A 27 -5.87 20.98 2.80
N ILE A 28 -5.08 19.96 3.13
CA ILE A 28 -5.49 18.59 3.37
C ILE A 28 -5.26 18.14 4.82
N ASP A 29 -4.85 19.07 5.70
CA ASP A 29 -4.57 18.77 7.10
C ASP A 29 -5.79 18.14 7.76
N SER A 30 -5.57 17.01 8.45
CA SER A 30 -6.62 16.25 9.14
C SER A 30 -7.78 15.76 8.26
N ALA A 31 -7.55 15.57 6.95
CA ALA A 31 -8.56 15.01 6.07
C ALA A 31 -8.82 13.53 6.41
N THR A 32 -10.04 13.23 6.86
CA THR A 32 -10.51 11.86 7.19
C THR A 32 -11.50 11.33 6.16
N SER A 33 -11.83 12.14 5.14
CA SER A 33 -12.73 11.79 4.04
C SER A 33 -12.27 12.42 2.75
N SER A 34 -12.70 11.86 1.63
CA SER A 34 -12.40 12.37 0.29
C SER A 34 -12.80 13.82 0.12
N ILE A 35 -11.93 14.60 -0.51
CA ILE A 35 -12.09 16.03 -0.73
C ILE A 35 -12.46 16.28 -2.18
N ASN A 36 -13.47 17.12 -2.39
CA ASN A 36 -13.85 17.66 -3.69
C ASN A 36 -14.10 19.16 -3.51
N LYS A 37 -13.08 19.98 -3.77
CA LYS A 37 -13.15 21.43 -3.54
C LYS A 37 -12.72 22.22 -4.75
N SER A 38 -13.35 23.39 -4.92
CA SER A 38 -12.89 24.42 -5.84
C SER A 38 -11.71 25.17 -5.21
N VAL A 39 -10.61 25.25 -5.94
CA VAL A 39 -9.37 25.92 -5.53
C VAL A 39 -9.13 27.07 -6.46
N LEU A 40 -8.98 28.28 -5.92
CA LEU A 40 -8.55 29.46 -6.69
C LEU A 40 -7.10 29.30 -7.10
N LEU A 41 -6.81 29.74 -8.32
CA LEU A 41 -5.45 29.76 -8.83
C LEU A 41 -4.80 31.12 -8.57
N THR A 42 -3.51 31.09 -8.25
CA THR A 42 -2.62 32.23 -8.19
C THR A 42 -1.59 32.12 -9.30
N LEU A 43 -1.32 33.21 -10.00
CA LEU A 43 -0.33 33.23 -11.08
C LEU A 43 1.05 33.61 -10.54
N TYR A 44 2.09 33.02 -11.11
CA TYR A 44 3.47 33.26 -10.75
C TYR A 44 4.31 33.55 -11.99
N ASP A 45 5.32 34.42 -11.83
CA ASP A 45 6.32 34.65 -12.84
C ASP A 45 7.46 33.62 -12.77
N ASN A 46 8.43 33.72 -13.69
CA ASN A 46 9.56 32.79 -13.78
C ASN A 46 10.55 32.89 -12.60
N GLU A 47 10.47 33.96 -11.79
CA GLU A 47 11.23 34.14 -10.55
C GLU A 47 10.47 33.55 -9.33
N GLY A 48 9.23 33.12 -9.51
CA GLY A 48 8.36 32.57 -8.47
C GLY A 48 7.63 33.62 -7.65
N ASN A 49 7.58 34.89 -8.13
CA ASN A 49 6.81 35.94 -7.49
C ASN A 49 5.34 35.85 -7.92
N GLU A 50 4.44 36.12 -6.98
CA GLU A 50 3.00 36.17 -7.24
C GLU A 50 2.66 37.39 -8.10
N LEU A 51 1.85 37.19 -9.13
CA LEU A 51 1.28 38.23 -9.97
C LEU A 51 -0.10 38.62 -9.46
N ASP A 52 -0.32 39.94 -9.30
CA ASP A 52 -1.58 40.48 -8.85
C ASP A 52 -2.70 40.18 -9.86
N ALA A 53 -3.77 39.55 -9.40
CA ALA A 53 -4.92 39.18 -10.22
C ALA A 53 -5.62 40.39 -10.85
N ASP A 54 -5.54 41.56 -10.23
CA ASP A 54 -6.16 42.82 -10.72
C ASP A 54 -5.45 43.40 -11.97
N LEU A 55 -4.29 42.86 -12.33
CA LEU A 55 -3.56 43.24 -13.55
C LEU A 55 -4.15 42.59 -14.82
N PHE A 56 -5.06 41.63 -14.66
CA PHE A 56 -5.65 40.85 -15.75
C PHE A 56 -7.12 41.21 -15.99
N TYR A 57 -7.58 41.11 -17.25
CA TYR A 57 -8.96 41.39 -17.62
C TYR A 57 -9.90 40.24 -17.26
N SER A 58 -9.40 39.00 -17.31
CA SER A 58 -10.16 37.83 -16.92
C SER A 58 -10.00 37.57 -15.42
N LYS A 59 -11.11 37.14 -14.79
CA LYS A 59 -11.01 36.61 -13.43
C LYS A 59 -10.24 35.30 -13.45
N LEU A 60 -9.35 35.13 -12.49
CA LEU A 60 -8.61 33.86 -12.36
C LEU A 60 -9.61 32.71 -12.16
N PRO A 61 -9.52 31.65 -12.97
CA PRO A 61 -10.41 30.51 -12.86
C PRO A 61 -10.12 29.72 -11.59
N SER A 62 -11.16 29.10 -11.05
CA SER A 62 -10.97 28.05 -10.06
C SER A 62 -10.90 26.69 -10.76
N VAL A 63 -10.12 25.79 -10.19
CA VAL A 63 -10.05 24.38 -10.60
C VAL A 63 -10.66 23.50 -9.52
N THR A 64 -11.36 22.46 -9.92
CA THR A 64 -11.84 21.46 -8.97
C THR A 64 -10.72 20.49 -8.67
N ALA A 65 -10.24 20.51 -7.43
CA ALA A 65 -9.30 19.53 -6.92
C ALA A 65 -10.06 18.39 -6.24
N ARG A 66 -9.82 17.16 -6.69
CA ARG A 66 -10.37 15.95 -6.11
C ARG A 66 -9.26 15.10 -5.53
N MET A 67 -9.39 14.75 -4.26
CA MET A 67 -8.50 13.86 -3.55
C MET A 67 -9.32 12.77 -2.87
N GLU A 68 -8.94 11.53 -3.10
CA GLU A 68 -9.54 10.38 -2.45
C GLU A 68 -8.75 10.07 -1.17
N VAL A 69 -9.47 9.94 -0.06
CA VAL A 69 -8.94 9.50 1.23
C VAL A 69 -9.60 8.17 1.55
N LEU A 70 -8.80 7.11 1.56
CA LEU A 70 -9.26 5.77 1.88
C LEU A 70 -8.79 5.39 3.29
N PRO A 71 -9.61 4.68 4.06
CA PRO A 71 -9.21 4.11 5.33
C PRO A 71 -8.11 3.06 5.14
N MET A 72 -7.34 2.84 6.20
CA MET A 72 -6.25 1.87 6.27
C MET A 72 -6.55 0.85 7.38
N LYS A 73 -6.25 -0.42 7.11
CA LYS A 73 -6.30 -1.51 8.08
C LYS A 73 -4.96 -2.24 8.12
N THR A 74 -4.53 -2.66 9.31
CA THR A 74 -3.38 -3.55 9.48
C THR A 74 -3.90 -4.93 9.77
N VAL A 75 -3.51 -5.91 8.95
CA VAL A 75 -3.97 -7.30 9.03
C VAL A 75 -2.80 -8.27 9.10
N PRO A 76 -2.95 -9.42 9.76
CA PRO A 76 -1.93 -10.46 9.79
C PRO A 76 -1.80 -11.14 8.42
N ILE A 77 -0.63 -11.75 8.20
CA ILE A 77 -0.36 -12.61 7.05
C ILE A 77 -0.71 -14.05 7.45
N ASP A 78 -1.58 -14.69 6.67
CA ASP A 78 -1.96 -16.09 6.87
C ASP A 78 -0.98 -17.02 6.16
N VAL A 79 -0.02 -17.51 6.91
CA VAL A 79 0.97 -18.49 6.44
C VAL A 79 0.43 -19.92 6.55
N GLU A 80 -0.41 -20.18 7.53
CA GLU A 80 -0.87 -21.55 7.83
C GLU A 80 -1.66 -22.17 6.67
N SER A 81 -2.59 -21.41 6.11
CA SER A 81 -3.42 -21.85 4.99
C SER A 81 -2.63 -22.04 3.68
N ALA A 82 -1.47 -21.42 3.55
CA ALA A 82 -0.63 -21.51 2.37
C ALA A 82 0.24 -22.78 2.34
N ILE A 83 0.55 -23.38 3.50
CA ILE A 83 1.41 -24.57 3.57
C ILE A 83 0.61 -25.81 3.21
N GLN A 84 0.95 -26.40 2.07
CA GLN A 84 0.35 -27.64 1.57
C GLN A 84 1.28 -28.84 1.77
N GLY A 85 0.72 -30.05 1.73
CA GLY A 85 1.52 -31.29 1.79
C GLY A 85 2.09 -31.64 3.17
N LYS A 86 1.57 -31.04 4.25
CA LYS A 86 2.02 -31.32 5.64
C LYS A 86 1.98 -32.82 5.98
N ASP A 87 0.96 -33.55 5.49
CA ASP A 87 0.78 -34.98 5.71
C ASP A 87 1.76 -35.85 4.89
N ASN A 88 2.42 -35.26 3.89
CA ASN A 88 3.37 -35.91 3.02
C ASN A 88 4.83 -35.66 3.41
N ILE A 89 5.08 -35.03 4.55
CA ILE A 89 6.43 -34.93 5.13
C ILE A 89 6.89 -36.35 5.49
N PRO A 90 8.16 -36.73 5.18
CA PRO A 90 8.66 -38.06 5.49
C PRO A 90 8.52 -38.41 6.98
N LYS A 91 8.17 -39.68 7.29
CA LYS A 91 7.79 -40.09 8.66
C LYS A 91 8.83 -39.79 9.74
N ASN A 92 10.10 -39.72 9.35
CA ASN A 92 11.19 -39.41 10.28
C ASN A 92 11.36 -37.91 10.53
N TYR A 93 10.57 -37.06 9.88
CA TYR A 93 10.62 -35.61 9.98
C TYR A 93 9.31 -35.04 10.50
N GLU A 94 9.38 -33.84 11.05
CA GLU A 94 8.22 -33.11 11.54
C GLU A 94 8.34 -31.61 11.25
N LEU A 95 7.21 -30.96 10.99
CA LEU A 95 7.09 -29.52 10.91
C LEU A 95 7.04 -28.97 12.34
N VAL A 96 8.07 -28.20 12.73
CA VAL A 96 8.18 -27.65 14.09
C VAL A 96 7.81 -26.16 14.19
N GLY A 97 7.74 -25.46 13.09
CA GLY A 97 7.31 -24.07 13.07
C GLY A 97 7.35 -23.45 11.68
N TYR A 98 6.63 -22.40 11.51
CA TYR A 98 6.59 -21.60 10.28
C TYR A 98 6.19 -20.16 10.60
N GLY A 99 6.48 -19.24 9.69
CA GLY A 99 6.12 -17.84 9.80
C GLY A 99 6.80 -16.97 8.77
N VAL A 100 6.60 -15.68 8.89
CA VAL A 100 7.32 -14.68 8.10
C VAL A 100 8.33 -13.94 8.96
N ASN A 101 9.43 -13.53 8.37
CA ASN A 101 10.38 -12.64 9.00
C ASN A 101 9.76 -11.25 9.14
N GLY A 102 9.92 -10.61 10.30
CA GLY A 102 9.38 -9.29 10.57
C GLY A 102 8.11 -9.30 11.43
N THR A 103 7.20 -8.37 11.17
CA THR A 103 6.01 -8.17 12.02
C THR A 103 4.91 -9.21 11.80
N GLY A 104 4.92 -9.92 10.69
CA GLY A 104 3.83 -10.83 10.30
C GLY A 104 2.52 -10.11 9.97
N LYS A 105 2.58 -8.81 9.70
CA LYS A 105 1.42 -7.96 9.40
C LYS A 105 1.72 -7.04 8.24
N VAL A 106 0.67 -6.68 7.50
CA VAL A 106 0.71 -5.73 6.39
C VAL A 106 -0.38 -4.69 6.51
N ARG A 107 -0.13 -3.51 5.93
CA ARG A 107 -1.08 -2.41 5.87
C ARG A 107 -1.76 -2.41 4.50
N ILE A 108 -3.07 -2.39 4.52
CA ILE A 108 -3.93 -2.33 3.35
C ILE A 108 -4.80 -1.09 3.38
N VAL A 109 -5.11 -0.54 2.21
CA VAL A 109 -6.06 0.56 2.03
C VAL A 109 -7.14 0.15 1.03
N GLY A 110 -8.36 0.60 1.28
CA GLY A 110 -9.52 0.31 0.45
C GLY A 110 -10.78 0.94 1.01
N GLU A 111 -11.93 0.69 0.40
CA GLU A 111 -13.21 1.09 0.94
C GLU A 111 -13.48 0.37 2.27
N GLN A 112 -14.20 1.02 3.19
CA GLN A 112 -14.39 0.53 4.55
C GLN A 112 -15.05 -0.87 4.60
N ASP A 113 -16.07 -1.08 3.79
CA ASP A 113 -16.82 -2.35 3.71
C ASP A 113 -15.92 -3.50 3.19
N VAL A 114 -15.03 -3.20 2.24
CA VAL A 114 -14.04 -4.17 1.74
C VAL A 114 -13.02 -4.51 2.82
N LEU A 115 -12.49 -3.49 3.53
CA LEU A 115 -11.54 -3.70 4.62
C LEU A 115 -12.15 -4.49 5.78
N ASP A 116 -13.43 -4.27 6.10
CA ASP A 116 -14.13 -4.96 7.19
C ASP A 116 -14.26 -6.46 6.92
N ALA A 117 -14.32 -6.85 5.64
CA ALA A 117 -14.40 -8.26 5.22
C ALA A 117 -13.05 -8.99 5.20
N ILE A 118 -11.92 -8.27 5.38
CA ILE A 118 -10.57 -8.86 5.30
C ILE A 118 -9.98 -9.00 6.71
N ASP A 119 -9.83 -10.23 7.17
CA ASP A 119 -9.22 -10.54 8.48
C ASP A 119 -7.73 -10.86 8.38
N SER A 120 -7.27 -11.36 7.23
CA SER A 120 -5.87 -11.68 6.95
C SER A 120 -5.56 -11.58 5.46
N ILE A 121 -4.27 -11.50 5.12
CA ILE A 121 -3.78 -11.58 3.74
C ILE A 121 -3.06 -12.93 3.58
N GLY A 122 -3.45 -13.69 2.55
CA GLY A 122 -2.79 -14.93 2.17
C GLY A 122 -1.46 -14.70 1.46
N ILE A 123 -0.70 -15.76 1.30
CA ILE A 123 0.52 -15.82 0.47
C ILE A 123 0.36 -16.95 -0.56
N ASP A 124 1.23 -16.96 -1.55
CA ASP A 124 1.31 -18.06 -2.51
C ASP A 124 1.51 -19.40 -1.81
N PHE A 125 0.92 -20.47 -2.37
CA PHE A 125 1.02 -21.81 -1.81
C PHE A 125 2.45 -22.35 -1.82
N ILE A 126 2.80 -23.03 -0.74
CA ILE A 126 4.10 -23.67 -0.54
C ILE A 126 3.87 -25.15 -0.25
N ASP A 127 4.39 -26.01 -1.12
CA ASP A 127 4.31 -27.45 -0.94
C ASP A 127 5.53 -27.97 -0.15
N VAL A 128 5.26 -28.56 0.99
CA VAL A 128 6.28 -29.17 1.86
C VAL A 128 6.31 -30.72 1.74
N SER A 129 5.67 -31.29 0.71
CA SER A 129 5.68 -32.72 0.45
C SER A 129 7.10 -33.23 0.22
N GLY A 130 7.51 -34.24 0.97
CA GLY A 130 8.84 -34.85 0.82
C GLY A 130 10.03 -34.01 1.32
N VAL A 131 9.78 -32.84 1.91
CA VAL A 131 10.82 -31.96 2.42
C VAL A 131 11.42 -32.51 3.70
N THR A 132 12.77 -32.48 3.79
CA THR A 132 13.57 -32.99 4.92
C THR A 132 14.43 -31.92 5.58
N GLU A 133 14.46 -30.72 5.01
CA GLU A 133 15.25 -29.58 5.51
C GLU A 133 14.37 -28.35 5.68
N SER A 134 14.76 -27.46 6.57
CA SER A 134 14.07 -26.17 6.74
C SER A 134 14.18 -25.31 5.49
N ILE A 135 13.09 -24.60 5.17
CA ILE A 135 12.98 -23.72 3.99
C ILE A 135 13.01 -22.27 4.45
N VAL A 136 13.74 -21.43 3.72
CA VAL A 136 13.62 -19.98 3.76
C VAL A 136 13.48 -19.48 2.33
N GLN A 137 12.40 -18.83 2.00
CA GLN A 137 12.13 -18.31 0.67
C GLN A 137 11.24 -17.08 0.70
N ASP A 138 11.26 -16.30 -0.37
CA ASP A 138 10.31 -15.20 -0.55
C ASP A 138 9.00 -15.74 -1.11
N ALA A 139 7.89 -15.22 -0.60
CA ALA A 139 6.53 -15.54 -1.02
C ALA A 139 5.78 -14.25 -1.34
N ALA A 140 5.02 -14.26 -2.45
CA ALA A 140 4.17 -13.14 -2.82
C ALA A 140 2.88 -13.12 -1.99
N LEU A 141 2.42 -11.91 -1.65
CA LEU A 141 1.15 -11.71 -0.98
C LEU A 141 0.01 -11.82 -1.99
N VAL A 142 -1.05 -12.54 -1.62
CA VAL A 142 -2.28 -12.64 -2.42
C VAL A 142 -3.22 -11.51 -2.03
N ILE A 143 -3.23 -10.46 -2.87
CA ILE A 143 -3.96 -9.23 -2.58
C ILE A 143 -5.42 -9.39 -3.04
N PRO A 144 -6.41 -9.26 -2.14
CA PRO A 144 -7.82 -9.27 -2.52
C PRO A 144 -8.20 -8.11 -3.42
N GLU A 145 -9.25 -8.29 -4.23
CA GLU A 145 -9.80 -7.22 -5.06
C GLU A 145 -10.34 -6.07 -4.19
N GLY A 146 -10.15 -4.85 -4.65
CA GLY A 146 -10.64 -3.64 -3.98
C GLY A 146 -9.70 -3.08 -2.91
N VAL A 147 -8.55 -3.70 -2.65
CA VAL A 147 -7.53 -3.18 -1.73
C VAL A 147 -6.18 -3.00 -2.41
N ARG A 148 -5.34 -2.15 -1.81
CA ARG A 148 -3.94 -1.94 -2.19
C ARG A 148 -3.06 -2.08 -0.96
N LEU A 149 -1.88 -2.67 -1.15
CA LEU A 149 -0.84 -2.71 -0.12
C LEU A 149 -0.15 -1.35 0.00
N LEU A 150 0.23 -1.00 1.22
CA LEU A 150 1.15 0.11 1.52
C LEU A 150 2.57 -0.38 1.81
N ASP A 151 2.73 -1.67 2.01
CA ASP A 151 3.99 -2.36 2.26
C ASP A 151 4.42 -3.14 1.01
N ASP A 152 5.57 -3.82 1.07
CA ASP A 152 6.05 -4.68 -0.03
C ASP A 152 5.05 -5.81 -0.30
N ASP A 153 4.98 -6.26 -1.54
CA ASP A 153 4.09 -7.33 -2.00
C ASP A 153 4.68 -8.73 -1.83
N THR A 154 5.90 -8.81 -1.30
CA THR A 154 6.62 -10.05 -1.00
C THR A 154 7.09 -10.07 0.45
N VAL A 155 7.12 -11.26 1.04
CA VAL A 155 7.59 -11.48 2.40
C VAL A 155 8.55 -12.66 2.43
N SER A 156 9.57 -12.58 3.28
CA SER A 156 10.48 -13.71 3.51
C SER A 156 9.83 -14.67 4.50
N LEU A 157 9.61 -15.90 4.05
CA LEU A 157 8.97 -16.98 4.80
C LEU A 157 10.02 -17.95 5.32
N TYR A 158 9.79 -18.49 6.51
CA TYR A 158 10.54 -19.64 7.03
C TYR A 158 9.59 -20.78 7.38
N ILE A 159 10.03 -22.02 7.10
CA ILE A 159 9.38 -23.28 7.49
C ILE A 159 10.46 -24.16 8.10
N ASN A 160 10.31 -24.49 9.37
CA ASN A 160 11.28 -25.28 10.12
C ASN A 160 10.84 -26.74 10.13
N ILE A 161 11.68 -27.59 9.54
CA ILE A 161 11.54 -29.03 9.53
C ILE A 161 12.69 -29.66 10.31
N ARG A 162 12.39 -30.63 11.12
CA ARG A 162 13.37 -31.31 11.98
C ARG A 162 13.20 -32.81 11.87
N GLU A 163 14.31 -33.55 11.94
CA GLU A 163 14.30 -35.01 12.13
C GLU A 163 13.75 -35.32 13.53
N LYS A 164 12.87 -36.29 13.63
CA LYS A 164 12.34 -36.78 14.90
C LYS A 164 13.44 -37.52 15.64
N THR A 165 13.65 -37.16 16.91
CA THR A 165 14.55 -37.88 17.81
C THR A 165 13.74 -38.92 18.61
N ASP A 166 14.12 -40.21 18.53
CA ASP A 166 13.58 -41.22 19.44
C ASP A 166 14.23 -41.03 20.83
N GLU A 167 13.42 -40.60 21.81
CA GLU A 167 13.84 -40.69 23.22
C GLU A 167 13.75 -42.17 23.66
N ALA A 168 14.86 -42.88 23.66
CA ALA A 168 14.96 -44.18 24.32
C ALA A 168 14.96 -43.97 25.84
N MET A 169 13.82 -44.24 26.51
CA MET A 169 13.81 -44.33 27.96
C MET A 169 14.60 -45.58 28.41
N PHE A 170 15.79 -45.36 28.91
CA PHE A 170 16.51 -46.42 29.65
C PHE A 170 15.96 -46.46 31.09
N ASN A 171 15.11 -47.44 31.41
CA ASN A 171 14.82 -47.77 32.79
C ASN A 171 16.08 -48.43 33.38
N SER A 172 16.75 -47.72 34.28
CA SER A 172 17.75 -48.35 35.15
C SER A 172 17.04 -49.27 36.16
N VAL A 173 17.43 -50.53 36.14
CA VAL A 173 17.06 -51.53 37.15
C VAL A 173 17.99 -51.35 38.36
#